data_cd2666dfa6d5d793d56d3c2657798198
#
_entry.id   cd2666dfa6d5d793d56d3c2657798198
#
_cell.length_a   1.000
_cell.length_b   1.000
_cell.length_c   1.000
_cell.angle_alpha   90.00
_cell.angle_beta   90.00
_cell.angle_gamma   90.00
#
_symmetry.space_group_name_H-M   'P 1'
#
loop_
_entity.id
_entity.type
_entity.pdbx_description
1 polymer ?
#
loop_
_entity_poly.entity_id
_entity_poly.type
_entity_poly.pdbx_seq_one_letter_code
_entity_poly.pdbx_strand_id
1 'polypeptide(L)'
;MNGQLLNVNELRAKRAIIVTIKSGAVVAAGDTQSSPIRVSQFKEANFFLDITAIEGSTKEFTPTVYTKDPVSGKWFALVAFTMATAISSEMKIVAANLGEYISIAWTKNAATTSITFSLSAVLKV
;
A
#
# COMPACT_ATOMS: atom_id res chain seq x y z
N MET A 1 -9.34 29.05 -26.29
CA MET A 1 -9.53 28.77 -25.29
C MET A 1 -8.55 27.96 -24.58
N ASN A 2 -7.70 28.55 -24.10
CA ASN A 2 -6.61 27.98 -23.50
C ASN A 2 -6.79 27.60 -22.07
N GLY A 3 -7.81 28.15 -21.44
CA GLY A 3 -8.13 27.84 -20.08
C GLY A 3 -8.42 26.38 -19.89
N GLN A 4 -8.96 25.72 -20.89
CA GLN A 4 -9.19 24.32 -20.85
C GLN A 4 -7.93 23.51 -20.71
N LEU A 5 -6.88 23.87 -21.41
CA LEU A 5 -5.61 23.16 -21.31
C LEU A 5 -4.98 23.33 -19.95
N LEU A 6 -5.04 24.52 -19.39
CA LEU A 6 -4.57 24.76 -18.05
C LEU A 6 -5.32 23.90 -17.06
N ASN A 7 -6.63 23.86 -17.19
CA ASN A 7 -7.46 23.08 -16.28
C ASN A 7 -7.16 21.60 -16.35
N VAL A 8 -6.87 21.09 -17.52
CA VAL A 8 -6.50 19.69 -17.67
C VAL A 8 -5.22 19.38 -16.89
N ASN A 9 -4.22 20.22 -17.00
CA ASN A 9 -2.97 20.01 -16.28
C ASN A 9 -3.15 20.13 -14.78
N GLU A 10 -3.90 21.11 -14.33
CA GLU A 10 -4.21 21.26 -12.92
C GLU A 10 -4.97 20.06 -12.36
N LEU A 11 -5.95 19.57 -13.09
CA LEU A 11 -6.71 18.41 -12.67
C LEU A 11 -5.83 17.17 -12.55
N ARG A 12 -4.91 16.97 -13.46
CA ARG A 12 -3.98 15.86 -13.38
C ARG A 12 -3.10 15.96 -12.14
N ALA A 13 -2.57 17.15 -11.87
CA ALA A 13 -1.73 17.38 -10.72
C ALA A 13 -2.49 17.15 -9.41
N LYS A 14 -3.79 17.44 -9.39
CA LYS A 14 -4.63 17.27 -8.20
C LYS A 14 -5.25 15.89 -8.06
N ARG A 15 -5.33 15.14 -9.15
CA ARG A 15 -6.09 13.90 -9.20
C ARG A 15 -5.29 12.66 -8.84
N ALA A 16 -3.97 12.76 -8.91
CA ALA A 16 -3.13 11.61 -8.62
C ALA A 16 -1.87 12.05 -7.93
N ILE A 17 -1.49 11.33 -6.89
CA ILE A 17 -0.17 11.45 -6.28
C ILE A 17 0.40 10.08 -6.06
N ILE A 18 1.72 10.01 -6.00
CA ILE A 18 2.46 8.79 -5.76
C ILE A 18 3.03 8.85 -4.35
N VAL A 19 2.80 7.80 -3.57
CA VAL A 19 3.37 7.69 -2.23
C VAL A 19 4.06 6.34 -2.06
N THR A 20 5.13 6.32 -1.28
CA THR A 20 5.76 5.08 -0.83
C THR A 20 5.28 4.82 0.58
N ILE A 21 4.58 3.70 0.77
CA ILE A 21 4.03 3.34 2.07
C ILE A 21 5.08 2.64 2.91
N LYS A 22 5.84 1.74 2.31
CA LYS A 22 6.91 1.01 2.99
C LYS A 22 7.97 0.61 1.97
N SER A 23 9.24 0.69 2.37
CA SER A 23 10.36 0.26 1.53
C SER A 23 11.51 -0.21 2.42
N GLY A 24 12.18 -1.25 1.99
CA GLY A 24 13.38 -1.77 2.64
C GLY A 24 13.24 -3.20 3.12
N ALA A 25 14.19 -3.64 3.91
CA ALA A 25 14.26 -4.99 4.42
C ALA A 25 13.59 -5.11 5.79
N VAL A 26 12.86 -6.19 6.00
CA VAL A 26 12.24 -6.52 7.27
C VAL A 26 12.60 -7.95 7.65
N VAL A 27 12.70 -8.20 8.96
CA VAL A 27 13.04 -9.53 9.50
C VAL A 27 11.94 -10.09 10.39
N ALA A 28 10.89 -9.33 10.64
CA ALA A 28 9.77 -9.73 11.48
C ALA A 28 8.47 -9.18 10.91
N ALA A 29 7.35 -9.78 11.30
CA ALA A 29 6.04 -9.21 11.06
C ALA A 29 5.95 -7.81 11.68
N GLY A 30 5.17 -6.95 11.07
CA GLY A 30 5.06 -5.57 11.53
C GLY A 30 4.00 -4.80 10.76
N ASP A 31 3.96 -3.49 11.01
CA ASP A 31 3.01 -2.61 10.35
C ASP A 31 3.52 -1.16 10.33
N THR A 32 2.80 -0.31 9.60
CA THR A 32 3.05 1.13 9.55
C THR A 32 1.93 1.92 10.24
N GLN A 33 1.18 1.31 11.16
CA GLN A 33 0.01 1.93 11.79
C GLN A 33 0.35 3.15 12.64
N SER A 34 1.58 3.24 13.14
CA SER A 34 2.04 4.40 13.90
C SER A 34 2.35 5.61 13.00
N SER A 35 2.47 5.40 11.70
CA SER A 35 2.75 6.45 10.71
C SER A 35 1.81 6.31 9.52
N PRO A 36 0.49 6.42 9.74
CA PRO A 36 -0.48 6.20 8.69
C PRO A 36 -0.44 7.33 7.65
N ILE A 37 -0.86 7.01 6.44
CA ILE A 37 -0.96 7.99 5.37
C ILE A 37 -2.40 8.47 5.28
N ARG A 38 -2.58 9.78 5.31
CA ARG A 38 -3.91 10.38 5.16
C ARG A 38 -4.31 10.38 3.69
N VAL A 39 -5.46 9.80 3.40
CA VAL A 39 -5.98 9.64 2.04
C VAL A 39 -7.39 10.19 1.87
N SER A 40 -7.83 11.04 2.79
CA SER A 40 -9.23 11.49 2.87
C SER A 40 -9.71 12.21 1.62
N GLN A 41 -8.82 12.86 0.84
CA GLN A 41 -9.20 13.53 -0.38
C GLN A 41 -9.17 12.65 -1.62
N PHE A 42 -8.79 11.39 -1.46
CA PHE A 42 -8.71 10.43 -2.56
C PHE A 42 -9.79 9.38 -2.38
N LYS A 43 -10.35 8.86 -3.47
CA LYS A 43 -11.34 7.79 -3.38
C LYS A 43 -10.84 6.47 -3.92
N GLU A 44 -9.79 6.45 -4.72
CA GLU A 44 -9.25 5.22 -5.26
C GLU A 44 -7.74 5.19 -5.22
N ALA A 45 -7.19 3.99 -5.28
CA ALA A 45 -5.75 3.78 -5.29
C ALA A 45 -5.38 2.55 -6.09
N ASN A 46 -4.22 2.61 -6.73
CA ASN A 46 -3.53 1.44 -7.24
C ASN A 46 -2.36 1.19 -6.31
N PHE A 47 -2.31 0.01 -5.69
CA PHE A 47 -1.23 -0.39 -4.80
C PHE A 47 -0.27 -1.32 -5.52
N PHE A 48 1.01 -1.02 -5.46
CA PHE A 48 2.05 -1.78 -6.15
C PHE A 48 3.00 -2.38 -5.12
N LEU A 49 3.02 -3.70 -5.07
CA LEU A 49 3.94 -4.46 -4.22
C LEU A 49 5.06 -5.01 -5.10
N ASP A 50 6.29 -4.77 -4.70
CA ASP A 50 7.47 -5.31 -5.37
C ASP A 50 8.37 -5.96 -4.33
N ILE A 51 8.48 -7.28 -4.38
CA ILE A 51 9.35 -8.06 -3.52
C ILE A 51 10.63 -8.35 -4.28
N THR A 52 11.74 -7.78 -3.84
CA THR A 52 13.02 -7.90 -4.53
C THR A 52 13.93 -8.95 -3.91
N ALA A 53 13.69 -9.33 -2.66
CA ALA A 53 14.42 -10.41 -2.00
C ALA A 53 13.53 -11.05 -0.95
N ILE A 54 13.62 -12.36 -0.84
CA ILE A 54 12.94 -13.13 0.22
C ILE A 54 13.82 -14.32 0.56
N GLU A 55 14.15 -14.45 1.84
CA GLU A 55 15.09 -15.45 2.33
C GLU A 55 14.43 -16.41 3.31
N GLY A 56 14.87 -17.64 3.33
CA GLY A 56 14.36 -18.66 4.25
C GLY A 56 14.23 -20.03 3.60
N SER A 57 13.91 -21.04 4.42
CA SER A 57 13.77 -22.42 3.94
C SER A 57 12.40 -22.71 3.32
N THR A 58 11.33 -22.20 3.94
CA THR A 58 9.97 -22.26 3.39
C THR A 58 9.40 -20.86 3.49
N LYS A 59 9.35 -20.16 2.37
CA LYS A 59 9.10 -18.73 2.38
C LYS A 59 7.62 -18.42 2.31
N GLU A 60 7.14 -17.55 3.21
CA GLU A 60 5.75 -17.09 3.24
C GLU A 60 5.73 -15.65 3.72
N PHE A 61 5.15 -14.76 2.93
CA PHE A 61 5.04 -13.35 3.25
C PHE A 61 3.73 -12.81 2.69
N THR A 62 2.92 -12.21 3.55
CA THR A 62 1.61 -11.67 3.14
C THR A 62 1.44 -10.25 3.66
N PRO A 63 1.53 -9.24 2.79
CA PRO A 63 1.18 -7.88 3.14
C PRO A 63 -0.29 -7.61 2.88
N THR A 64 -0.88 -6.76 3.71
CA THR A 64 -2.28 -6.33 3.61
C THR A 64 -2.36 -4.83 3.85
N VAL A 65 -3.12 -4.14 3.01
CA VAL A 65 -3.42 -2.72 3.22
C VAL A 65 -4.63 -2.62 4.13
N TYR A 66 -4.52 -1.74 5.14
CA TYR A 66 -5.58 -1.50 6.12
C TYR A 66 -6.09 -0.08 6.02
N THR A 67 -7.35 0.09 6.35
CA THR A 67 -7.97 1.40 6.53
C THR A 67 -8.40 1.57 7.98
N LYS A 68 -8.38 2.79 8.48
CA LYS A 68 -8.68 3.09 9.88
C LYS A 68 -10.11 3.60 10.01
N ASP A 69 -10.84 3.03 10.97
CA ASP A 69 -12.11 3.60 11.39
C ASP A 69 -11.85 4.88 12.19
N PRO A 70 -12.28 6.06 11.70
CA PRO A 70 -11.98 7.31 12.39
C PRO A 70 -12.68 7.47 13.74
N VAL A 71 -13.72 6.69 14.01
CA VAL A 71 -14.47 6.76 15.26
C VAL A 71 -13.82 5.89 16.33
N SER A 72 -13.60 4.61 16.04
CA SER A 72 -13.03 3.66 17.01
C SER A 72 -11.52 3.68 17.03
N GLY A 73 -10.88 4.16 15.98
CA GLY A 73 -9.43 4.09 15.82
C GLY A 73 -8.92 2.70 15.45
N LYS A 74 -9.80 1.76 15.20
CA LYS A 74 -9.43 0.39 14.82
C LYS A 74 -9.08 0.30 13.34
N TRP A 75 -8.21 -0.64 13.02
CA TRP A 75 -7.78 -0.91 11.66
C TRP A 75 -8.52 -2.10 11.08
N PHE A 76 -8.98 -1.96 9.84
CA PHE A 76 -9.71 -2.98 9.11
C PHE A 76 -9.00 -3.29 7.81
N ALA A 77 -8.95 -4.57 7.43
CA ALA A 77 -8.33 -4.97 6.18
C ALA A 77 -9.08 -4.38 4.99
N LEU A 78 -8.36 -3.70 4.11
CA LEU A 78 -8.91 -3.09 2.90
C LEU A 78 -8.68 -3.99 1.69
N VAL A 79 -7.44 -4.41 1.48
CA VAL A 79 -7.07 -5.33 0.41
C VAL A 79 -5.82 -6.11 0.80
N ALA A 80 -5.84 -7.43 0.58
CA ALA A 80 -4.70 -8.30 0.84
C ALA A 80 -4.01 -8.66 -0.47
N PHE A 81 -2.68 -8.68 -0.43
CA PHE A 81 -1.89 -9.25 -1.52
C PHE A 81 -1.84 -10.76 -1.39
N THR A 82 -1.55 -11.42 -2.49
CA THR A 82 -1.33 -12.87 -2.51
C THR A 82 -0.11 -13.20 -1.67
N MET A 83 -0.18 -14.28 -0.87
CA MET A 83 0.96 -14.76 -0.11
C MET A 83 2.12 -15.06 -1.06
N ALA A 84 3.26 -14.43 -0.82
CA ALA A 84 4.45 -14.62 -1.64
C ALA A 84 5.31 -15.74 -1.08
N THR A 85 5.80 -16.57 -1.99
CA THR A 85 6.75 -17.65 -1.67
C THR A 85 8.07 -17.46 -2.40
N ALA A 86 8.18 -16.40 -3.20
CA ALA A 86 9.35 -16.08 -4.01
C ALA A 86 9.34 -14.59 -4.33
N ILE A 87 10.39 -14.11 -4.95
CA ILE A 87 10.43 -12.78 -5.55
C ILE A 87 9.25 -12.63 -6.50
N SER A 88 8.46 -11.56 -6.34
CA SER A 88 7.26 -11.33 -7.13
C SER A 88 6.85 -9.87 -7.08
N SER A 89 5.98 -9.49 -8.00
CA SER A 89 5.37 -8.17 -8.04
C SER A 89 3.87 -8.33 -8.26
N GLU A 90 3.09 -7.51 -7.59
CA GLU A 90 1.64 -7.58 -7.67
C GLU A 90 1.02 -6.20 -7.53
N MET A 91 -0.05 -5.95 -8.26
CA MET A 91 -0.83 -4.73 -8.14
C MET A 91 -2.23 -5.07 -7.66
N LYS A 92 -2.75 -4.25 -6.75
CA LYS A 92 -4.15 -4.32 -6.29
C LYS A 92 -4.79 -2.95 -6.45
N ILE A 93 -6.05 -2.97 -6.85
CA ILE A 93 -6.82 -1.75 -7.08
C ILE A 93 -7.93 -1.66 -6.05
N VAL A 94 -8.06 -0.48 -5.43
CA VAL A 94 -9.23 -0.11 -4.62
C VAL A 94 -9.93 1.00 -5.38
N ALA A 95 -11.07 0.69 -5.96
CA ALA A 95 -11.78 1.61 -6.88
C ALA A 95 -12.62 2.66 -6.14
N ALA A 96 -12.97 2.42 -4.89
CA ALA A 96 -13.78 3.34 -4.09
C ALA A 96 -13.64 3.03 -2.60
N ASN A 97 -14.05 3.98 -1.75
CA ASN A 97 -14.10 3.79 -0.30
C ASN A 97 -12.73 3.52 0.33
N LEU A 98 -11.75 4.29 -0.10
CA LEU A 98 -10.39 4.16 0.41
C LEU A 98 -10.28 4.47 1.90
N GLY A 99 -11.16 5.33 2.43
CA GLY A 99 -11.17 5.73 3.82
C GLY A 99 -10.38 7.01 4.07
N GLU A 100 -10.08 7.28 5.34
CA GLU A 100 -9.37 8.49 5.72
C GLU A 100 -7.87 8.26 5.88
N TYR A 101 -7.50 7.15 6.50
CA TYR A 101 -6.10 6.77 6.70
C TYR A 101 -5.86 5.35 6.23
N ILE A 102 -4.70 5.10 5.66
CA ILE A 102 -4.26 3.77 5.27
C ILE A 102 -2.92 3.45 5.93
N SER A 103 -2.70 2.18 6.14
CA SER A 103 -1.43 1.60 6.58
C SER A 103 -1.24 0.24 5.93
N ILE A 104 -0.06 -0.33 6.13
CA ILE A 104 0.20 -1.71 5.73
C ILE A 104 0.58 -2.52 6.97
N ALA A 105 0.18 -3.76 7.00
CA ALA A 105 0.68 -4.75 7.94
C ALA A 105 1.09 -5.99 7.16
N TRP A 106 2.11 -6.69 7.65
CA TRP A 106 2.60 -7.89 6.98
C TRP A 106 2.85 -8.99 7.98
N THR A 107 2.61 -10.22 7.52
CA THR A 107 2.88 -11.43 8.27
C THR A 107 3.86 -12.30 7.50
N LYS A 108 4.59 -13.13 8.21
CA LYS A 108 5.48 -14.12 7.66
C LYS A 108 5.50 -15.35 8.57
N ASN A 109 5.93 -16.49 8.04
CA ASN A 109 6.17 -17.65 8.89
C ASN A 109 7.56 -17.57 9.54
N ALA A 110 7.82 -18.48 10.49
CA ALA A 110 9.10 -18.50 11.20
C ALA A 110 10.27 -18.87 10.29
N ALA A 111 10.02 -19.64 9.23
CA ALA A 111 11.06 -20.08 8.29
C ALA A 111 11.48 -18.98 7.31
N THR A 112 10.73 -17.91 7.17
CA THR A 112 11.10 -16.75 6.38
C THR A 112 11.92 -15.81 7.25
N THR A 113 13.19 -15.61 6.89
CA THR A 113 14.15 -14.88 7.73
C THR A 113 14.26 -13.40 7.40
N SER A 114 14.08 -13.04 6.14
CA SER A 114 14.06 -11.62 5.75
C SER A 114 13.33 -11.43 4.44
N ILE A 115 12.74 -10.26 4.27
CA ILE A 115 12.09 -9.85 3.04
C ILE A 115 12.50 -8.42 2.74
N THR A 116 12.89 -8.15 1.48
CA THR A 116 13.09 -6.80 0.98
C THR A 116 11.99 -6.49 -0.01
N PHE A 117 11.22 -5.46 0.28
CA PHE A 117 10.08 -5.12 -0.56
C PHE A 117 9.80 -3.62 -0.55
N SER A 118 9.04 -3.17 -1.52
CA SER A 118 8.44 -1.85 -1.51
C SER A 118 6.95 -1.97 -1.75
N LEU A 119 6.20 -1.13 -1.07
CA LEU A 119 4.77 -0.94 -1.34
C LEU A 119 4.55 0.53 -1.58
N SER A 120 4.11 0.84 -2.78
CA SER A 120 3.77 2.20 -3.19
C SER A 120 2.32 2.25 -3.65
N ALA A 121 1.81 3.46 -3.76
CA ALA A 121 0.44 3.67 -4.23
C ALA A 121 0.37 4.89 -5.14
N VAL A 122 -0.50 4.79 -6.13
CA VAL A 122 -0.98 5.94 -6.89
C VAL A 122 -2.38 6.23 -6.36
N LEU A 123 -2.54 7.37 -5.68
CA LEU A 123 -3.79 7.80 -5.08
C LEU A 123 -4.52 8.73 -6.04
N LYS A 124 -5.81 8.51 -6.24
CA LYS A 124 -6.61 9.24 -7.22
C LYS A 124 -7.86 9.87 -6.58
N VAL A 125 -8.14 11.06 -7.01
CA VAL A 125 -9.34 11.79 -6.60
C VAL A 125 -10.62 11.22 -7.24
#